data_5db3faaadf4a90f1cbb550a1a78a8b5a
#
_entry.id   5db3faaadf4a90f1cbb550a1a78a8b5a
#
_cell.length_a   1.000
_cell.length_b   1.000
_cell.length_c   1.000
_cell.angle_alpha   90.00
_cell.angle_beta   90.00
_cell.angle_gamma   90.00
#
_symmetry.space_group_name_H-M   'P 1'
#
loop_
_entity.id
_entity.type
_entity.pdbx_description
1 polymer ?
#
loop_
_entity_poly.entity_id
_entity_poly.type
_entity_poly.pdbx_seq_one_letter_code
_entity_poly.pdbx_strand_id
1 'polypeptide(L)'
;MNEPVLQADGLSVGYESRTVLTDVSFAVRPSELVGLIGANGAGKSTLLKTVRGLLAPLGGTVALLGRDIRQLSPREFAQQAAYLSQQTEIPFGYTVRDIVMAGRYPYLGWWQREGGRDRALVDASLAYVAMTALADRPMQELSGGQRQRTLFAKVLAQQTPVLLLDEPATGLDLMYQEELFRFCQELCAAGRTVLMVVHELGLAARFCSRLLLFGGGQLLADGAPSDVLTPARLTAAYDVPIAVDALPTGHYDVYVADGQKRSGRQALLEQLLAP
;
A
#
# COMPACT_ATOMS: atom_id res chain seq x y z
N MET A 1 -8.61 16.51 -19.99
CA MET A 1 -8.78 15.85 -18.65
C MET A 1 -8.02 14.56 -18.76
N ASN A 2 -7.04 14.32 -17.89
CA ASN A 2 -6.30 13.06 -17.93
C ASN A 2 -7.22 11.92 -17.47
N GLU A 3 -7.38 10.91 -18.32
CA GLU A 3 -8.13 9.69 -17.97
C GLU A 3 -7.53 9.02 -16.72
N PRO A 4 -8.36 8.44 -15.84
CA PRO A 4 -7.87 7.75 -14.65
C PRO A 4 -7.03 6.52 -15.04
N VAL A 5 -5.95 6.28 -14.31
CA VAL A 5 -5.12 5.08 -14.49
C VAL A 5 -5.71 3.86 -13.77
N LEU A 6 -6.51 4.10 -12.74
CA LEU A 6 -7.26 3.08 -12.01
C LEU A 6 -8.63 3.64 -11.67
N GLN A 7 -9.69 2.89 -11.94
CA GLN A 7 -11.07 3.26 -11.65
C GLN A 7 -11.82 2.07 -11.06
N ALA A 8 -12.55 2.31 -10.00
CA ALA A 8 -13.49 1.37 -9.38
C ALA A 8 -14.89 2.00 -9.42
N ASP A 9 -15.88 1.25 -9.89
CA ASP A 9 -17.27 1.69 -9.99
C ASP A 9 -18.18 0.68 -9.29
N GLY A 10 -18.88 1.12 -8.24
CA GLY A 10 -19.80 0.32 -7.45
C GLY A 10 -19.16 -0.96 -6.88
N LEU A 11 -17.85 -0.93 -6.61
CA LEU A 11 -17.07 -2.11 -6.29
C LEU A 11 -17.43 -2.66 -4.90
N SER A 12 -17.81 -3.94 -4.86
CA SER A 12 -17.98 -4.69 -3.61
C SER A 12 -16.91 -5.77 -3.54
N VAL A 13 -16.22 -5.85 -2.40
CA VAL A 13 -15.10 -6.78 -2.20
C VAL A 13 -15.27 -7.61 -0.93
N GLY A 14 -14.75 -8.83 -0.94
CA GLY A 14 -14.84 -9.73 0.20
C GLY A 14 -14.32 -11.12 -0.12
N TYR A 15 -14.67 -12.07 0.73
CA TYR A 15 -14.31 -13.48 0.62
C TYR A 15 -15.61 -14.30 0.62
N GLU A 16 -15.84 -15.08 -0.44
CA GLU A 16 -17.01 -15.97 -0.60
C GLU A 16 -18.33 -15.46 -0.03
N SER A 17 -18.61 -15.74 1.26
CA SER A 17 -19.85 -15.40 1.94
C SER A 17 -19.79 -14.10 2.76
N ARG A 18 -18.62 -13.44 2.83
CA ARG A 18 -18.43 -12.23 3.66
C ARG A 18 -18.01 -11.03 2.83
N THR A 19 -18.94 -10.11 2.60
CA THR A 19 -18.62 -8.78 2.05
C THR A 19 -17.87 -7.96 3.10
N VAL A 20 -16.76 -7.33 2.66
CA VAL A 20 -15.89 -6.49 3.51
C VAL A 20 -16.07 -5.02 3.18
N LEU A 21 -16.19 -4.68 1.89
CA LEU A 21 -16.54 -3.34 1.42
C LEU A 21 -17.68 -3.46 0.42
N THR A 22 -18.59 -2.49 0.45
CA THR A 22 -19.79 -2.45 -0.41
C THR A 22 -19.85 -1.11 -1.15
N ASP A 23 -20.15 -1.16 -2.45
CA ASP A 23 -20.46 -0.01 -3.29
C ASP A 23 -19.39 1.10 -3.25
N VAL A 24 -18.13 0.72 -3.38
CA VAL A 24 -16.98 1.63 -3.37
C VAL A 24 -16.71 2.14 -4.79
N SER A 25 -16.73 3.47 -4.97
CA SER A 25 -16.39 4.11 -6.24
C SER A 25 -15.29 5.15 -6.03
N PHE A 26 -14.22 5.05 -6.80
CA PHE A 26 -13.12 6.02 -6.83
C PHE A 26 -12.34 5.93 -8.15
N ALA A 27 -11.62 6.98 -8.47
CA ALA A 27 -10.74 7.02 -9.63
C ALA A 27 -9.38 7.61 -9.26
N VAL A 28 -8.27 6.94 -9.60
CA VAL A 28 -6.90 7.40 -9.37
C VAL A 28 -6.35 7.99 -10.67
N ARG A 29 -5.82 9.21 -10.60
CA ARG A 29 -5.26 9.91 -11.76
C ARG A 29 -3.76 9.64 -11.92
N PRO A 30 -3.21 9.89 -13.10
CA PRO A 30 -1.76 9.81 -13.31
C PRO A 30 -0.99 10.68 -12.31
N SER A 31 0.14 10.16 -11.84
CA SER A 31 1.08 10.85 -10.93
C SER A 31 0.53 11.16 -9.53
N GLU A 32 -0.61 10.58 -9.13
CA GLU A 32 -1.09 10.69 -7.76
C GLU A 32 -0.36 9.70 -6.82
N LEU A 33 -0.06 10.14 -5.62
CA LEU A 33 0.25 9.29 -4.47
C LEU A 33 -0.99 9.23 -3.58
N VAL A 34 -1.73 8.13 -3.68
CA VAL A 34 -3.01 7.94 -2.97
C VAL A 34 -2.82 6.98 -1.79
N GLY A 35 -3.15 7.46 -0.59
CA GLY A 35 -3.15 6.67 0.63
C GLY A 35 -4.52 6.07 0.93
N LEU A 36 -4.59 4.75 1.14
CA LEU A 36 -5.75 4.05 1.69
C LEU A 36 -5.61 3.99 3.20
N ILE A 37 -6.49 4.67 3.94
CA ILE A 37 -6.46 4.76 5.39
C ILE A 37 -7.76 4.26 6.02
N GLY A 38 -7.73 3.93 7.30
CA GLY A 38 -8.87 3.41 8.07
C GLY A 38 -8.44 2.33 9.06
N ALA A 39 -9.34 1.92 9.94
CA ALA A 39 -9.07 0.93 10.98
C ALA A 39 -8.57 -0.41 10.44
N ASN A 40 -7.92 -1.22 11.29
CA ASN A 40 -7.57 -2.58 10.93
C ASN A 40 -8.85 -3.39 10.64
N GLY A 41 -8.83 -4.17 9.57
CA GLY A 41 -10.01 -4.89 9.12
C GLY A 41 -11.02 -4.08 8.30
N ALA A 42 -10.79 -2.78 8.03
CA ALA A 42 -11.67 -1.95 7.19
C ALA A 42 -11.70 -2.35 5.70
N GLY A 43 -10.95 -3.36 5.27
CA GLY A 43 -11.01 -3.89 3.90
C GLY A 43 -9.96 -3.36 2.94
N LYS A 44 -9.02 -2.53 3.38
CA LYS A 44 -7.99 -1.90 2.53
C LYS A 44 -7.15 -2.90 1.73
N SER A 45 -6.58 -3.90 2.40
CA SER A 45 -5.80 -4.97 1.74
C SER A 45 -6.67 -5.86 0.87
N THR A 46 -7.95 -6.11 1.26
CA THR A 46 -8.91 -6.84 0.44
C THR A 46 -9.21 -6.08 -0.85
N LEU A 47 -9.38 -4.76 -0.75
CA LEU A 47 -9.55 -3.88 -1.91
C LEU A 47 -8.33 -3.98 -2.85
N LEU A 48 -7.10 -3.83 -2.33
CA LEU A 48 -5.89 -3.94 -3.16
C LEU A 48 -5.75 -5.32 -3.81
N LYS A 49 -6.07 -6.40 -3.10
CA LYS A 49 -6.07 -7.77 -3.66
C LYS A 49 -7.10 -7.92 -4.77
N THR A 50 -8.29 -7.31 -4.63
CA THR A 50 -9.31 -7.32 -5.68
C THR A 50 -8.87 -6.47 -6.87
N VAL A 51 -8.37 -5.27 -6.66
CA VAL A 51 -7.81 -4.42 -7.72
C VAL A 51 -6.68 -5.13 -8.48
N ARG A 52 -5.84 -5.89 -7.77
CA ARG A 52 -4.75 -6.70 -8.34
C ARG A 52 -5.27 -7.93 -9.11
N GLY A 53 -6.55 -8.28 -8.98
CA GLY A 53 -7.13 -9.48 -9.60
C GLY A 53 -6.81 -10.79 -8.87
N LEU A 54 -6.35 -10.74 -7.61
CA LEU A 54 -6.15 -11.91 -6.74
C LEU A 54 -7.46 -12.40 -6.13
N LEU A 55 -8.42 -11.50 -5.96
CA LEU A 55 -9.77 -11.79 -5.52
C LEU A 55 -10.75 -11.30 -6.58
N ALA A 56 -11.76 -12.09 -6.88
CA ALA A 56 -12.82 -11.66 -7.76
C ALA A 56 -13.70 -10.60 -7.06
N PRO A 57 -14.11 -9.52 -7.74
CA PRO A 57 -15.10 -8.61 -7.22
C PRO A 57 -16.42 -9.34 -6.92
N LEU A 58 -17.05 -9.03 -5.79
CA LEU A 58 -18.41 -9.51 -5.47
C LEU A 58 -19.49 -8.70 -6.21
N GLY A 59 -19.17 -7.49 -6.65
CA GLY A 59 -20.02 -6.60 -7.44
C GLY A 59 -19.22 -5.43 -7.99
N GLY A 60 -19.76 -4.73 -8.99
CA GLY A 60 -19.10 -3.60 -9.62
C GLY A 60 -17.96 -3.99 -10.56
N THR A 61 -17.14 -3.01 -10.92
CA THR A 61 -16.05 -3.17 -11.89
C THR A 61 -14.78 -2.44 -11.44
N VAL A 62 -13.63 -2.92 -11.92
CA VAL A 62 -12.35 -2.24 -11.80
C VAL A 62 -11.71 -2.17 -13.17
N ALA A 63 -11.28 -0.98 -13.58
CA ALA A 63 -10.52 -0.75 -14.78
C ALA A 63 -9.09 -0.27 -14.46
N LEU A 64 -8.09 -0.85 -15.12
CA LEU A 64 -6.69 -0.45 -15.08
C LEU A 64 -6.28 0.04 -16.47
N LEU A 65 -5.83 1.29 -16.57
CA LEU A 65 -5.49 1.95 -17.84
C LEU A 65 -6.60 1.79 -18.91
N GLY A 66 -7.86 2.00 -18.49
CA GLY A 66 -9.05 1.93 -19.35
C GLY A 66 -9.53 0.51 -19.68
N ARG A 67 -8.87 -0.57 -19.20
CA ARG A 67 -9.27 -1.97 -19.43
C ARG A 67 -9.79 -2.61 -18.15
N ASP A 68 -10.93 -3.31 -18.24
CA ASP A 68 -11.43 -4.13 -17.12
C ASP A 68 -10.37 -5.17 -16.71
N ILE A 69 -10.06 -5.23 -15.41
CA ILE A 69 -9.02 -6.15 -14.90
C ILE A 69 -9.34 -7.62 -15.17
N ARG A 70 -10.63 -7.99 -15.33
CA ARG A 70 -11.07 -9.35 -15.67
C ARG A 70 -10.67 -9.78 -17.09
N GLN A 71 -10.37 -8.81 -17.96
CA GLN A 71 -9.92 -9.03 -19.34
C GLN A 71 -8.40 -9.10 -19.47
N LEU A 72 -7.68 -8.80 -18.39
CA LEU A 72 -6.22 -8.84 -18.37
C LEU A 72 -5.72 -10.22 -17.91
N SER A 73 -4.85 -10.81 -18.70
CA SER A 73 -4.08 -11.96 -18.20
C SER A 73 -3.18 -11.52 -17.03
N PRO A 74 -2.78 -12.43 -16.14
CA PRO A 74 -1.86 -12.11 -15.05
C PRO A 74 -0.58 -11.42 -15.51
N ARG A 75 -0.08 -11.78 -16.69
CA ARG A 75 1.11 -11.20 -17.30
C ARG A 75 0.87 -9.76 -17.78
N GLU A 76 -0.24 -9.52 -18.50
CA GLU A 76 -0.62 -8.17 -18.94
C GLU A 76 -0.83 -7.25 -17.76
N PHE A 77 -1.51 -7.73 -16.70
CA PHE A 77 -1.67 -6.97 -15.47
C PHE A 77 -0.29 -6.61 -14.87
N ALA A 78 0.61 -7.59 -14.74
CA ALA A 78 1.94 -7.39 -14.17
C ALA A 78 2.85 -6.46 -15.00
N GLN A 79 2.54 -6.24 -16.28
CA GLN A 79 3.20 -5.23 -17.11
C GLN A 79 2.63 -3.82 -16.91
N GLN A 80 1.45 -3.69 -16.32
CA GLN A 80 0.75 -2.43 -16.10
C GLN A 80 0.77 -1.97 -14.65
N ALA A 81 0.72 -2.90 -13.69
CA ALA A 81 0.76 -2.60 -12.26
C ALA A 81 1.67 -3.58 -11.52
N ALA A 82 2.60 -3.04 -10.73
CA ALA A 82 3.36 -3.80 -9.75
C ALA A 82 2.60 -3.89 -8.43
N TYR A 83 2.73 -5.01 -7.74
CA TYR A 83 2.10 -5.23 -6.44
C TYR A 83 3.12 -5.67 -5.39
N LEU A 84 3.15 -4.94 -4.28
CA LEU A 84 3.87 -5.30 -3.06
C LEU A 84 2.86 -5.76 -2.03
N SER A 85 2.91 -7.04 -1.64
CA SER A 85 2.05 -7.59 -0.59
C SER A 85 2.63 -7.33 0.79
N GLN A 86 1.76 -7.22 1.78
CA GLN A 86 2.13 -7.06 3.20
C GLN A 86 3.04 -8.20 3.69
N GLN A 87 2.75 -9.43 3.27
CA GLN A 87 3.56 -10.61 3.57
C GLN A 87 3.99 -11.28 2.28
N THR A 88 5.28 -11.47 2.13
CA THR A 88 5.87 -12.22 1.01
C THR A 88 6.73 -13.34 1.57
N GLU A 89 6.26 -14.58 1.44
CA GLU A 89 7.09 -15.74 1.71
C GLU A 89 8.14 -15.87 0.61
N ILE A 90 9.40 -15.89 1.02
CA ILE A 90 10.52 -16.06 0.10
C ILE A 90 11.11 -17.43 0.36
N PRO A 91 11.10 -18.32 -0.64
CA PRO A 91 11.70 -19.65 -0.52
C PRO A 91 13.19 -19.56 -0.18
N PHE A 92 13.71 -20.63 0.45
CA PHE A 92 15.12 -20.73 0.79
C PHE A 92 16.01 -20.71 -0.46
N GLY A 93 17.18 -20.07 -0.37
CA GLY A 93 18.22 -20.13 -1.39
C GLY A 93 18.20 -18.99 -2.42
N TYR A 94 17.24 -18.05 -2.36
CA TYR A 94 17.25 -16.88 -3.22
C TYR A 94 18.10 -15.74 -2.65
N THR A 95 18.92 -15.13 -3.51
CA THR A 95 19.67 -13.91 -3.20
C THR A 95 18.77 -12.66 -3.35
N VAL A 96 19.25 -11.53 -2.84
CA VAL A 96 18.63 -10.21 -3.06
C VAL A 96 18.45 -9.93 -4.55
N ARG A 97 19.48 -10.19 -5.35
CA ARG A 97 19.48 -10.02 -6.81
C ARG A 97 18.40 -10.88 -7.48
N ASP A 98 18.28 -12.13 -7.09
CA ASP A 98 17.28 -13.05 -7.67
C ASP A 98 15.86 -12.54 -7.43
N ILE A 99 15.57 -12.04 -6.21
CA ILE A 99 14.27 -11.48 -5.87
C ILE A 99 13.97 -10.23 -6.69
N VAL A 100 14.94 -9.33 -6.86
CA VAL A 100 14.73 -8.12 -7.68
C VAL A 100 14.58 -8.48 -9.15
N MET A 101 15.35 -9.47 -9.65
CA MET A 101 15.23 -9.98 -11.01
C MET A 101 13.84 -10.57 -11.30
N ALA A 102 13.18 -11.17 -10.32
CA ALA A 102 11.81 -11.66 -10.49
C ALA A 102 10.82 -10.54 -10.91
N GLY A 103 11.13 -9.27 -10.63
CA GLY A 103 10.38 -8.12 -11.16
C GLY A 103 10.41 -8.02 -12.68
N ARG A 104 11.37 -8.66 -13.35
CA ARG A 104 11.50 -8.66 -14.81
C ARG A 104 10.72 -9.78 -15.50
N TYR A 105 10.29 -10.81 -14.77
CA TYR A 105 9.61 -11.98 -15.35
C TYR A 105 8.37 -11.67 -16.20
N PRO A 106 7.55 -10.66 -15.91
CA PRO A 106 6.44 -10.30 -16.81
C PRO A 106 6.87 -9.93 -18.24
N TYR A 107 8.14 -9.56 -18.45
CA TYR A 107 8.67 -9.15 -19.74
C TYR A 107 9.44 -10.24 -20.47
N LEU A 108 9.82 -11.33 -19.77
CA LEU A 108 10.58 -12.43 -20.34
C LEU A 108 9.65 -13.44 -21.02
N GLY A 109 10.04 -13.92 -22.21
CA GLY A 109 9.39 -15.05 -22.86
C GLY A 109 9.66 -16.36 -22.11
N TRP A 110 8.85 -17.38 -22.36
CA TRP A 110 8.95 -18.70 -21.68
C TRP A 110 10.35 -19.33 -21.71
N TRP A 111 11.08 -19.13 -22.82
CA TRP A 111 12.46 -19.62 -23.01
C TRP A 111 13.51 -18.51 -23.02
N GLN A 112 13.11 -17.28 -22.73
CA GLN A 112 14.01 -16.14 -22.76
C GLN A 112 14.72 -16.01 -21.42
N ARG A 113 16.07 -15.92 -21.48
CA ARG A 113 16.90 -15.58 -20.33
C ARG A 113 17.00 -14.07 -20.18
N GLU A 114 17.32 -13.63 -18.96
CA GLU A 114 17.56 -12.21 -18.64
C GLU A 114 18.65 -11.62 -19.52
N GLY A 115 18.34 -10.49 -20.14
CA GLY A 115 19.28 -9.75 -20.97
C GLY A 115 20.11 -8.72 -20.19
N GLY A 116 21.01 -8.06 -20.91
CA GLY A 116 21.81 -6.97 -20.31
C GLY A 116 20.93 -5.81 -19.78
N ARG A 117 19.82 -5.50 -20.46
CA ARG A 117 18.86 -4.49 -20.01
C ARG A 117 18.19 -4.86 -18.68
N ASP A 118 17.79 -6.13 -18.50
CA ASP A 118 17.16 -6.57 -17.26
C ASP A 118 18.12 -6.48 -16.08
N ARG A 119 19.38 -6.89 -16.28
CA ARG A 119 20.44 -6.79 -15.27
C ARG A 119 20.71 -5.32 -14.90
N ALA A 120 20.81 -4.43 -15.87
CA ALA A 120 21.02 -3.01 -15.62
C ALA A 120 19.88 -2.39 -14.81
N LEU A 121 18.62 -2.79 -15.07
CA LEU A 121 17.44 -2.35 -14.31
C LEU A 121 17.45 -2.87 -12.87
N VAL A 122 17.86 -4.12 -12.67
CA VAL A 122 18.02 -4.72 -11.34
C VAL A 122 19.11 -3.98 -10.57
N ASP A 123 20.27 -3.73 -11.18
CA ASP A 123 21.37 -3.00 -10.54
C ASP A 123 20.95 -1.56 -10.17
N ALA A 124 20.25 -0.85 -11.07
CA ALA A 124 19.73 0.47 -10.81
C ALA A 124 18.68 0.46 -9.66
N SER A 125 17.79 -0.53 -9.64
CA SER A 125 16.79 -0.67 -8.59
C SER A 125 17.41 -0.94 -7.22
N LEU A 126 18.45 -1.80 -7.18
CA LEU A 126 19.22 -2.07 -5.96
C LEU A 126 20.00 -0.84 -5.48
N ALA A 127 20.59 -0.09 -6.40
CA ALA A 127 21.30 1.14 -6.07
C ALA A 127 20.36 2.21 -5.50
N TYR A 128 19.17 2.36 -6.08
CA TYR A 128 18.16 3.34 -5.66
C TYR A 128 17.70 3.13 -4.21
N VAL A 129 17.59 1.88 -3.76
CA VAL A 129 17.21 1.55 -2.38
C VAL A 129 18.42 1.21 -1.47
N ALA A 130 19.64 1.56 -1.89
CA ALA A 130 20.89 1.33 -1.15
C ALA A 130 21.14 -0.15 -0.76
N MET A 131 20.80 -1.09 -1.65
CA MET A 131 20.98 -2.54 -1.43
C MET A 131 22.06 -3.18 -2.28
N THR A 132 22.83 -2.43 -3.06
CA THR A 132 23.87 -2.94 -3.98
C THR A 132 24.90 -3.83 -3.28
N ALA A 133 25.38 -3.42 -2.10
CA ALA A 133 26.39 -4.17 -1.33
C ALA A 133 25.88 -5.54 -0.81
N LEU A 134 24.55 -5.73 -0.81
CA LEU A 134 23.90 -6.95 -0.34
C LEU A 134 23.30 -7.79 -1.48
N ALA A 135 23.59 -7.42 -2.74
CA ALA A 135 22.95 -8.01 -3.92
C ALA A 135 23.03 -9.54 -3.97
N ASP A 136 24.18 -10.11 -3.61
CA ASP A 136 24.45 -11.54 -3.68
C ASP A 136 24.21 -12.26 -2.32
N ARG A 137 23.71 -11.54 -1.30
CA ARG A 137 23.39 -12.10 0.01
C ARG A 137 22.08 -12.86 -0.01
N PRO A 138 21.99 -14.03 0.65
CA PRO A 138 20.72 -14.75 0.81
C PRO A 138 19.67 -13.90 1.54
N MET A 139 18.42 -13.96 1.07
CA MET A 139 17.30 -13.21 1.66
C MET A 139 17.06 -13.52 3.15
N GLN A 140 17.37 -14.73 3.58
CA GLN A 140 17.19 -15.20 4.95
C GLN A 140 18.11 -14.47 5.96
N GLU A 141 19.25 -13.97 5.48
CA GLU A 141 20.25 -13.28 6.31
C GLU A 141 19.95 -11.78 6.49
N LEU A 142 18.91 -11.28 5.85
CA LEU A 142 18.54 -9.86 5.88
C LEU A 142 17.71 -9.50 7.12
N SER A 143 17.93 -8.31 7.65
CA SER A 143 16.99 -7.68 8.59
C SER A 143 15.63 -7.43 7.94
N GLY A 144 14.59 -7.20 8.73
CA GLY A 144 13.24 -6.88 8.23
C GLY A 144 13.24 -5.69 7.27
N GLY A 145 13.94 -4.60 7.63
CA GLY A 145 14.05 -3.41 6.79
C GLY A 145 14.81 -3.67 5.47
N GLN A 146 15.91 -4.43 5.50
CA GLN A 146 16.64 -4.82 4.29
C GLN A 146 15.78 -5.69 3.37
N ARG A 147 15.01 -6.61 3.95
CA ARG A 147 14.06 -7.45 3.20
C ARG A 147 13.00 -6.60 2.52
N GLN A 148 12.42 -5.63 3.22
CA GLN A 148 11.40 -4.74 2.67
C GLN A 148 11.96 -3.85 1.55
N ARG A 149 13.17 -3.30 1.70
CA ARG A 149 13.88 -2.58 0.63
C ARG A 149 14.09 -3.44 -0.61
N THR A 150 14.48 -4.71 -0.43
CA THR A 150 14.63 -5.66 -1.54
C THR A 150 13.33 -5.89 -2.29
N LEU A 151 12.22 -6.07 -1.56
CA LEU A 151 10.89 -6.23 -2.15
C LEU A 151 10.42 -4.96 -2.87
N PHE A 152 10.76 -3.79 -2.35
CA PHE A 152 10.49 -2.53 -3.03
C PHE A 152 11.36 -2.38 -4.29
N ALA A 153 12.64 -2.75 -4.26
CA ALA A 153 13.50 -2.79 -5.45
C ALA A 153 12.93 -3.72 -6.55
N LYS A 154 12.34 -4.87 -6.18
CA LYS A 154 11.63 -5.76 -7.12
C LYS A 154 10.48 -5.03 -7.82
N VAL A 155 9.70 -4.23 -7.08
CA VAL A 155 8.60 -3.42 -7.64
C VAL A 155 9.15 -2.37 -8.61
N LEU A 156 10.25 -1.71 -8.28
CA LEU A 156 10.91 -0.74 -9.16
C LEU A 156 11.44 -1.39 -10.44
N ALA A 157 12.10 -2.55 -10.33
CA ALA A 157 12.63 -3.30 -11.47
C ALA A 157 11.53 -3.71 -12.46
N GLN A 158 10.29 -3.84 -12.00
CA GLN A 158 9.14 -4.17 -12.84
C GLN A 158 8.76 -3.04 -13.81
N GLN A 159 9.13 -1.78 -13.54
CA GLN A 159 8.93 -0.60 -14.40
C GLN A 159 7.49 -0.33 -14.83
N THR A 160 6.52 -0.63 -14.01
CA THR A 160 5.10 -0.40 -14.32
C THR A 160 4.68 1.07 -14.14
N PRO A 161 3.66 1.55 -14.87
CA PRO A 161 3.08 2.88 -14.64
C PRO A 161 2.36 3.01 -13.29
N VAL A 162 1.83 1.92 -12.74
CA VAL A 162 1.07 1.90 -11.48
C VAL A 162 1.76 0.99 -10.46
N LEU A 163 1.83 1.44 -9.21
CA LEU A 163 2.33 0.68 -8.07
C LEU A 163 1.20 0.53 -7.04
N LEU A 164 0.92 -0.70 -6.64
CA LEU A 164 -0.04 -1.08 -5.60
C LEU A 164 0.76 -1.60 -4.41
N LEU A 165 0.75 -0.88 -3.28
CA LEU A 165 1.59 -1.19 -2.12
C LEU A 165 0.72 -1.49 -0.91
N ASP A 166 0.75 -2.73 -0.42
CA ASP A 166 -0.02 -3.15 0.74
C ASP A 166 0.85 -3.08 2.00
N GLU A 167 0.69 -2.03 2.79
CA GLU A 167 1.44 -1.75 4.02
C GLU A 167 2.98 -1.78 3.85
N PRO A 168 3.53 -1.06 2.89
CA PRO A 168 4.95 -1.19 2.55
C PRO A 168 5.91 -0.68 3.65
N ALA A 169 5.41 0.12 4.58
CA ALA A 169 6.19 0.72 5.68
C ALA A 169 6.07 -0.04 7.01
N THR A 170 5.23 -1.08 7.09
CA THR A 170 5.02 -1.82 8.33
C THR A 170 6.28 -2.56 8.78
N GLY A 171 6.65 -2.38 10.05
CA GLY A 171 7.85 -3.00 10.64
C GLY A 171 9.18 -2.33 10.26
N LEU A 172 9.14 -1.21 9.57
CA LEU A 172 10.31 -0.37 9.34
C LEU A 172 10.49 0.65 10.48
N ASP A 173 11.73 1.03 10.75
CA ASP A 173 12.01 2.18 11.62
C ASP A 173 11.61 3.50 10.96
N LEU A 174 11.53 4.55 11.77
CA LEU A 174 11.04 5.87 11.36
C LEU A 174 11.78 6.45 10.15
N MET A 175 13.10 6.27 10.08
CA MET A 175 13.90 6.79 8.96
C MET A 175 13.55 6.09 7.65
N TYR A 176 13.43 4.77 7.69
CA TYR A 176 13.10 3.99 6.49
C TYR A 176 11.64 4.13 6.06
N GLN A 177 10.71 4.36 7.00
CA GLN A 177 9.35 4.72 6.67
C GLN A 177 9.31 6.03 5.87
N GLU A 178 9.98 7.07 6.37
CA GLU A 178 10.02 8.37 5.69
C GLU A 178 10.73 8.28 4.32
N GLU A 179 11.83 7.54 4.23
CA GLU A 179 12.55 7.30 2.97
C GLU A 179 11.66 6.63 1.93
N LEU A 180 10.88 5.61 2.31
CA LEU A 180 9.95 4.93 1.43
C LEU A 180 8.87 5.88 0.87
N PHE A 181 8.30 6.74 1.71
CA PHE A 181 7.33 7.72 1.24
C PHE A 181 7.95 8.75 0.29
N ARG A 182 9.20 9.18 0.54
CA ARG A 182 9.96 10.04 -0.38
C ARG A 182 10.17 9.37 -1.72
N PHE A 183 10.58 8.11 -1.74
CA PHE A 183 10.69 7.32 -2.97
C PHE A 183 9.36 7.29 -3.73
N CYS A 184 8.23 7.08 -3.04
CA CYS A 184 6.92 7.11 -3.68
C CYS A 184 6.59 8.48 -4.28
N GLN A 185 6.93 9.60 -3.60
CA GLN A 185 6.75 10.94 -4.16
C GLN A 185 7.64 11.18 -5.39
N GLU A 186 8.92 10.78 -5.34
CA GLU A 186 9.84 10.89 -6.46
C GLU A 186 9.34 10.10 -7.68
N LEU A 187 8.80 8.90 -7.46
CA LEU A 187 8.18 8.09 -8.51
C LEU A 187 6.96 8.79 -9.11
N CYS A 188 6.10 9.40 -8.28
CA CYS A 188 4.96 10.16 -8.76
C CYS A 188 5.39 11.43 -9.54
N ALA A 189 6.41 12.13 -9.08
CA ALA A 189 7.01 13.27 -9.81
C ALA A 189 7.60 12.84 -11.17
N ALA A 190 8.08 11.58 -11.27
CA ALA A 190 8.57 10.96 -12.49
C ALA A 190 7.44 10.34 -13.36
N GLY A 191 6.16 10.61 -13.06
CA GLY A 191 5.01 10.17 -13.85
C GLY A 191 4.46 8.78 -13.50
N ARG A 192 4.91 8.17 -12.40
CA ARG A 192 4.30 6.94 -11.88
C ARG A 192 3.11 7.27 -10.99
N THR A 193 2.23 6.30 -10.78
CA THR A 193 1.08 6.45 -9.89
C THR A 193 1.18 5.42 -8.77
N VAL A 194 0.96 5.83 -7.54
CA VAL A 194 1.08 4.96 -6.37
C VAL A 194 -0.24 4.94 -5.60
N LEU A 195 -0.77 3.75 -5.36
CA LEU A 195 -1.87 3.50 -4.44
C LEU A 195 -1.34 2.62 -3.30
N MET A 196 -1.37 3.10 -2.07
CA MET A 196 -0.76 2.41 -0.95
C MET A 196 -1.66 2.36 0.30
N VAL A 197 -1.66 1.23 1.00
CA VAL A 197 -2.24 1.14 2.34
C VAL A 197 -1.29 1.76 3.34
N VAL A 198 -1.81 2.69 4.15
CA VAL A 198 -1.03 3.45 5.13
C VAL A 198 -1.68 3.35 6.51
N HIS A 199 -0.87 3.07 7.53
CA HIS A 199 -1.29 3.08 8.93
C HIS A 199 -0.89 4.36 9.67
N GLU A 200 0.25 4.93 9.31
CA GLU A 200 0.80 6.14 9.91
C GLU A 200 0.14 7.39 9.32
N LEU A 201 -0.92 7.88 9.99
CA LEU A 201 -1.73 9.01 9.49
C LEU A 201 -0.90 10.28 9.29
N GLY A 202 0.12 10.51 10.14
CA GLY A 202 1.05 11.65 10.01
C GLY A 202 1.87 11.58 8.71
N LEU A 203 2.38 10.39 8.34
CA LEU A 203 3.08 10.19 7.07
C LEU A 203 2.11 10.29 5.88
N ALA A 204 0.91 9.71 5.99
CA ALA A 204 -0.12 9.85 4.97
C ALA A 204 -0.47 11.32 4.70
N ALA A 205 -0.65 12.12 5.75
CA ALA A 205 -0.96 13.54 5.64
C ALA A 205 0.16 14.34 4.95
N ARG A 206 1.41 13.99 5.24
CA ARG A 206 2.58 14.73 4.77
C ARG A 206 2.97 14.39 3.32
N PHE A 207 2.79 13.13 2.93
CA PHE A 207 3.34 12.63 1.67
C PHE A 207 2.28 12.34 0.61
N CYS A 208 1.08 11.87 0.99
CA CYS A 208 0.05 11.56 0.02
C CYS A 208 -0.60 12.84 -0.53
N SER A 209 -0.83 12.87 -1.84
CA SER A 209 -1.58 13.94 -2.49
C SER A 209 -3.08 13.83 -2.25
N ARG A 210 -3.56 12.60 -1.93
CA ARG A 210 -4.97 12.27 -1.75
C ARG A 210 -5.11 11.08 -0.81
N LEU A 211 -6.19 11.07 -0.03
CA LEU A 211 -6.51 10.00 0.90
C LEU A 211 -7.90 9.43 0.61
N LEU A 212 -8.02 8.10 0.69
CA LEU A 212 -9.28 7.36 0.70
C LEU A 212 -9.46 6.77 2.09
N LEU A 213 -10.46 7.25 2.83
CA LEU A 213 -10.76 6.82 4.20
C LEU A 213 -11.85 5.76 4.20
N PHE A 214 -11.54 4.59 4.74
CA PHE A 214 -12.46 3.46 4.86
C PHE A 214 -12.88 3.21 6.30
N GLY A 215 -14.15 2.92 6.49
CA GLY A 215 -14.74 2.56 7.78
C GLY A 215 -16.15 2.01 7.61
N GLY A 216 -16.61 1.14 8.51
CA GLY A 216 -17.97 0.58 8.46
C GLY A 216 -18.30 -0.18 7.17
N GLY A 217 -17.30 -0.70 6.45
CA GLY A 217 -17.50 -1.41 5.17
C GLY A 217 -17.73 -0.49 3.96
N GLN A 218 -17.43 0.79 4.06
CA GLN A 218 -17.65 1.80 3.01
C GLN A 218 -16.45 2.75 2.86
N LEU A 219 -16.41 3.48 1.74
CA LEU A 219 -15.56 4.64 1.53
C LEU A 219 -16.24 5.87 2.18
N LEU A 220 -15.70 6.35 3.30
CA LEU A 220 -16.26 7.45 4.09
C LEU A 220 -15.83 8.82 3.58
N ALA A 221 -14.62 8.92 3.02
CA ALA A 221 -14.11 10.18 2.48
C ALA A 221 -13.05 9.91 1.40
N ASP A 222 -12.98 10.84 0.45
CA ASP A 222 -12.06 10.86 -0.67
C ASP A 222 -11.67 12.32 -0.94
N GLY A 223 -10.39 12.67 -0.81
CA GLY A 223 -9.95 14.04 -0.99
C GLY A 223 -8.53 14.32 -0.52
N ALA A 224 -8.18 15.60 -0.45
CA ALA A 224 -6.92 16.05 0.10
C ALA A 224 -6.78 15.66 1.59
N PRO A 225 -5.56 15.49 2.12
CA PRO A 225 -5.37 15.16 3.53
C PRO A 225 -6.11 16.10 4.49
N SER A 226 -6.14 17.40 4.22
CA SER A 226 -6.86 18.40 5.01
C SER A 226 -8.37 18.15 5.09
N ASP A 227 -8.95 17.63 4.01
CA ASP A 227 -10.38 17.38 3.93
C ASP A 227 -10.76 16.06 4.60
N VAL A 228 -9.88 15.06 4.51
CA VAL A 228 -10.12 13.72 5.01
C VAL A 228 -9.78 13.55 6.48
N LEU A 229 -8.66 14.13 6.94
CA LEU A 229 -8.18 14.01 8.32
C LEU A 229 -8.89 14.98 9.26
N THR A 230 -10.18 14.79 9.45
CA THR A 230 -10.98 15.56 10.40
C THR A 230 -11.39 14.70 11.59
N PRO A 231 -11.54 15.25 12.81
CA PRO A 231 -11.94 14.49 13.99
C PRO A 231 -13.21 13.67 13.77
N ALA A 232 -14.24 14.27 13.14
CA ALA A 232 -15.51 13.61 12.90
C ALA A 232 -15.40 12.38 11.98
N ARG A 233 -14.66 12.50 10.86
CA ARG A 233 -14.47 11.42 9.90
C ARG A 233 -13.59 10.31 10.46
N LEU A 234 -12.51 10.65 11.15
CA LEU A 234 -11.63 9.67 11.76
C LEU A 234 -12.34 8.94 12.92
N THR A 235 -13.11 9.66 13.76
CA THR A 235 -13.93 9.02 14.80
C THR A 235 -14.89 8.00 14.20
N ALA A 236 -15.57 8.35 13.10
CA ALA A 236 -16.47 7.44 12.40
C ALA A 236 -15.74 6.23 11.78
N ALA A 237 -14.53 6.42 11.25
CA ALA A 237 -13.76 5.36 10.62
C ALA A 237 -13.11 4.37 11.61
N TYR A 238 -12.71 4.87 12.78
CA TYR A 238 -11.96 4.09 13.78
C TYR A 238 -12.80 3.63 14.97
N ASP A 239 -14.06 4.11 15.06
CA ASP A 239 -15.00 3.81 16.15
C ASP A 239 -14.45 4.19 17.54
N VAL A 240 -13.62 5.23 17.61
CA VAL A 240 -13.08 5.81 18.84
C VAL A 240 -12.94 7.32 18.67
N PRO A 241 -13.16 8.13 19.73
CA PRO A 241 -12.97 9.56 19.67
C PRO A 241 -11.52 9.91 19.26
N ILE A 242 -11.38 10.62 18.15
CA ILE A 242 -10.06 11.05 17.63
C ILE A 242 -10.00 12.56 17.59
N ALA A 243 -8.90 13.10 18.09
CA ALA A 243 -8.51 14.49 17.92
C ALA A 243 -7.46 14.62 16.80
N VAL A 244 -7.49 15.77 16.13
CA VAL A 244 -6.56 16.10 15.05
C VAL A 244 -6.09 17.54 15.26
N ASP A 245 -4.81 17.72 15.48
CA ASP A 245 -4.18 19.03 15.60
C ASP A 245 -3.33 19.30 14.35
N ALA A 246 -3.67 20.40 13.65
CA ALA A 246 -2.83 20.89 12.57
C ALA A 246 -1.66 21.68 13.15
N LEU A 247 -0.45 21.19 12.94
CA LEU A 247 0.76 21.86 13.42
C LEU A 247 1.17 23.01 12.48
N PRO A 248 1.86 24.05 13.00
CA PRO A 248 2.33 25.18 12.17
C PRO A 248 3.24 24.77 11.00
N THR A 249 3.84 23.60 11.10
CA THR A 249 4.69 22.98 10.06
C THR A 249 3.90 22.35 8.90
N GLY A 250 2.55 22.40 8.93
CA GLY A 250 1.69 21.71 7.97
C GLY A 250 1.53 20.21 8.23
N HIS A 251 2.08 19.73 9.35
CA HIS A 251 1.90 18.34 9.79
C HIS A 251 0.62 18.20 10.60
N TYR A 252 0.13 16.96 10.71
CA TYR A 252 -1.03 16.61 11.52
C TYR A 252 -0.58 15.69 12.66
N ASP A 253 -0.98 16.05 13.88
CA ASP A 253 -0.92 15.16 15.02
C ASP A 253 -2.32 14.54 15.22
N VAL A 254 -2.39 13.21 15.20
CA VAL A 254 -3.65 12.44 15.27
C VAL A 254 -3.56 11.49 16.45
N TYR A 255 -4.43 11.69 17.42
CA TYR A 255 -4.43 10.90 18.66
C TYR A 255 -5.84 10.59 19.15
N VAL A 256 -5.96 9.55 19.98
CA VAL A 256 -7.22 9.24 20.65
C VAL A 256 -7.51 10.30 21.69
N ALA A 257 -8.65 10.99 21.54
CA ALA A 257 -9.05 12.02 22.50
C ALA A 257 -9.35 11.39 23.87
N ASP A 258 -8.81 11.99 24.94
CA ASP A 258 -9.07 11.56 26.32
C ASP A 258 -10.57 11.66 26.63
N GLY A 259 -11.21 10.54 27.01
CA GLY A 259 -12.62 10.59 27.38
C GLY A 259 -13.31 9.25 27.64
N GLN A 260 -12.80 8.15 27.17
CA GLN A 260 -13.34 6.84 27.56
C GLN A 260 -12.31 6.00 28.34
N LYS A 261 -12.20 6.27 29.65
CA LYS A 261 -11.84 5.21 30.58
C LYS A 261 -12.83 4.08 30.35
N ARG A 262 -12.37 2.96 29.81
CA ARG A 262 -13.18 1.74 29.69
C ARG A 262 -13.67 1.41 31.11
N SER A 263 -14.90 1.82 31.44
CA SER A 263 -15.55 1.52 32.70
C SER A 263 -15.59 0.01 32.83
N GLY A 264 -14.96 -0.54 33.87
CA GLY A 264 -14.78 -1.96 34.09
C GLY A 264 -13.33 -2.46 34.00
N ARG A 265 -12.42 -1.77 33.28
CA ARG A 265 -11.02 -2.21 33.18
C ARG A 265 -10.27 -2.06 34.51
N GLN A 266 -10.66 -1.09 35.33
CA GLN A 266 -10.08 -0.86 36.64
C GLN A 266 -10.45 -1.98 37.61
N ALA A 267 -11.72 -2.42 37.61
CA ALA A 267 -12.17 -3.57 38.41
C ALA A 267 -11.50 -4.89 37.99
N LEU A 268 -11.30 -5.09 36.66
CA LEU A 268 -10.53 -6.25 36.17
C LEU A 268 -9.06 -6.19 36.55
N LEU A 269 -8.46 -4.99 36.52
CA LEU A 269 -7.07 -4.81 36.95
C LEU A 269 -6.90 -5.11 38.47
N GLU A 270 -7.84 -4.65 39.29
CA GLU A 270 -7.87 -4.96 40.71
C GLU A 270 -8.00 -6.46 40.97
N GLN A 271 -8.82 -7.18 40.20
CA GLN A 271 -8.92 -8.65 40.27
C GLN A 271 -7.62 -9.34 39.82
N LEU A 272 -6.92 -8.83 38.81
CA LEU A 272 -5.66 -9.39 38.32
C LEU A 272 -4.49 -9.12 39.26
N LEU A 273 -4.56 -8.06 40.09
CA LEU A 273 -3.53 -7.66 41.02
C LEU A 273 -3.83 -8.10 42.46
N ALA A 274 -5.01 -8.66 42.71
CA ALA A 274 -5.34 -9.25 44.00
C ALA A 274 -4.43 -10.46 44.26
N PRO A 275 -3.79 -10.58 45.48
CA PRO A 275 -2.86 -11.65 45.82
C PRO A 275 -3.50 -13.04 45.88
#